data_8ee29580bd60f5c95b728a1049c2bcbc
#
_entry.id   8ee29580bd60f5c95b728a1049c2bcbc
#
_cell.length_a   1.000
_cell.length_b   1.000
_cell.length_c   1.000
_cell.angle_alpha   90.00
_cell.angle_beta   90.00
_cell.angle_gamma   90.00
#
_symmetry.space_group_name_H-M   'P 1'
#
loop_
_entity.id
_entity.type
_entity.pdbx_description
1 polymer ?
#
loop_
_entity_poly.entity_id
_entity_poly.type
_entity_poly.pdbx_seq_one_letter_code
_entity_poly.pdbx_strand_id
1 'polypeptide(L)'
;YDIRNKFPQVKVSFAGSRRRWNGFNMDYTIGDIDIIIGAPKDDLKDFYKNLTGYLDEAVMEGAKKVSGVKNARQIDFRIVDIDCYESLLFHATGPMKWNIGMRKIAISKNFMLNEYGLFDRITKNHITSDEKEIMKILIGKYVEPCEREFYKF
;
A
#
# COMPACT_ATOMS: atom_id res chain seq x y z
N TYR A 1 -18.31 -7.33 -1.44
CA TYR A 1 -18.42 -5.89 -1.44
C TYR A 1 -18.52 -5.32 -2.85
N ASP A 2 -19.42 -4.38 -3.07
CA ASP A 2 -19.85 -3.93 -4.42
C ASP A 2 -18.90 -2.99 -5.17
N ILE A 3 -17.75 -2.64 -4.63
CA ILE A 3 -16.83 -1.70 -5.28
C ILE A 3 -16.44 -2.16 -6.69
N ARG A 4 -16.10 -3.44 -6.85
CA ARG A 4 -15.65 -3.99 -8.13
C ARG A 4 -16.77 -4.05 -9.17
N ASN A 5 -18.00 -4.24 -8.73
CA ASN A 5 -19.16 -4.26 -9.64
C ASN A 5 -19.50 -2.85 -10.15
N LYS A 6 -19.38 -1.85 -9.28
CA LYS A 6 -19.65 -0.46 -9.62
C LYS A 6 -18.48 0.18 -10.36
N PHE A 7 -17.25 -0.26 -10.10
CA PHE A 7 -16.02 0.29 -10.70
C PHE A 7 -15.08 -0.85 -11.12
N PRO A 8 -15.31 -1.47 -12.30
CA PRO A 8 -14.60 -2.70 -12.68
C PRO A 8 -13.09 -2.55 -12.92
N GLN A 9 -12.59 -1.33 -13.09
CA GLN A 9 -11.16 -1.08 -13.34
C GLN A 9 -10.35 -0.84 -12.06
N VAL A 10 -10.95 -0.99 -10.90
CA VAL A 10 -10.34 -0.71 -9.61
C VAL A 10 -9.52 -1.88 -9.11
N LYS A 11 -8.37 -1.60 -8.53
CA LYS A 11 -7.57 -2.56 -7.77
C LYS A 11 -7.73 -2.30 -6.28
N VAL A 12 -7.95 -3.35 -5.51
CA VAL A 12 -8.13 -3.28 -4.05
C VAL A 12 -7.32 -4.38 -3.38
N SER A 13 -6.61 -4.05 -2.31
CA SER A 13 -5.91 -5.03 -1.50
C SER A 13 -5.81 -4.60 -0.04
N PHE A 14 -5.71 -5.58 0.86
CA PHE A 14 -5.24 -5.33 2.20
C PHE A 14 -3.76 -4.93 2.18
N ALA A 15 -3.37 -4.09 3.14
CA ALA A 15 -1.99 -3.74 3.40
C ALA A 15 -1.69 -3.93 4.90
N GLY A 16 -0.57 -3.41 5.37
CA GLY A 16 -0.21 -3.48 6.79
C GLY A 16 -0.16 -4.91 7.33
N SER A 17 -0.46 -5.05 8.60
CA SER A 17 -0.39 -6.34 9.28
C SER A 17 -1.31 -7.40 8.69
N ARG A 18 -2.45 -7.02 8.14
CA ARG A 18 -3.36 -7.96 7.49
C ARG A 18 -2.74 -8.61 6.25
N ARG A 19 -2.02 -7.84 5.44
CA ARG A 19 -1.33 -8.39 4.26
C ARG A 19 -0.12 -9.23 4.63
N ARG A 20 0.58 -8.88 5.71
CA ARG A 20 1.75 -9.64 6.18
C ARG A 20 1.39 -10.96 6.87
N TRP A 21 0.13 -11.12 7.28
CA TRP A 21 -0.31 -12.36 7.90
C TRP A 21 -0.33 -13.50 6.88
N ASN A 22 0.27 -14.64 7.26
CA ASN A 22 0.36 -15.81 6.36
C ASN A 22 -0.89 -16.69 6.33
N GLY A 23 -1.90 -16.38 7.17
CA GLY A 23 -3.13 -17.16 7.27
C GLY A 23 -3.04 -18.37 8.22
N PHE A 24 -1.88 -18.70 8.72
CA PHE A 24 -1.66 -19.90 9.55
C PHE A 24 -1.22 -19.58 10.98
N ASN A 25 -0.52 -18.50 11.21
CA ASN A 25 -0.04 -18.11 12.53
C ASN A 25 -1.18 -17.51 13.36
N MET A 26 -1.72 -18.28 14.30
CA MET A 26 -2.84 -17.86 15.14
C MET A 26 -2.43 -16.85 16.23
N ASP A 27 -1.14 -16.76 16.55
CA ASP A 27 -0.62 -15.80 17.53
C ASP A 27 -0.32 -14.44 16.91
N TYR A 28 -0.43 -14.31 15.57
CA TYR A 28 -0.16 -13.06 14.89
C TYR A 28 -1.26 -12.05 15.17
N THR A 29 -0.87 -10.87 15.64
CA THR A 29 -1.82 -9.79 15.94
C THR A 29 -2.01 -8.91 14.71
N ILE A 30 -3.24 -8.79 14.25
CA ILE A 30 -3.63 -7.85 13.21
C ILE A 30 -4.14 -6.58 13.93
N GLY A 31 -3.48 -5.45 13.66
CA GLY A 31 -3.89 -4.15 14.19
C GLY A 31 -5.07 -3.57 13.40
N ASP A 32 -5.02 -2.27 13.13
CA ASP A 32 -6.00 -1.61 12.27
C ASP A 32 -6.00 -2.23 10.88
N ILE A 33 -7.15 -2.22 10.22
CA ILE A 33 -7.26 -2.72 8.85
C ILE A 33 -6.86 -1.62 7.88
N ASP A 34 -5.81 -1.86 7.10
CA ASP A 34 -5.35 -0.99 6.03
C ASP A 34 -5.80 -1.53 4.68
N ILE A 35 -6.45 -0.71 3.89
CA ILE A 35 -6.92 -1.06 2.55
C ILE A 35 -6.41 -0.04 1.55
N ILE A 36 -5.79 -0.52 0.49
CA ILE A 36 -5.29 0.30 -0.62
C ILE A 36 -6.22 0.15 -1.82
N ILE A 37 -6.63 1.27 -2.37
CA ILE A 37 -7.49 1.31 -3.55
C ILE A 37 -6.76 2.09 -4.65
N GLY A 38 -6.55 1.43 -5.78
CA GLY A 38 -6.08 2.07 -7.00
C GLY A 38 -7.23 2.28 -7.97
N ALA A 39 -7.46 3.50 -8.37
CA ALA A 39 -8.55 3.86 -9.29
C ALA A 39 -8.05 4.82 -10.37
N PRO A 40 -8.71 4.85 -11.55
CA PRO A 40 -8.44 5.89 -12.53
C PRO A 40 -8.64 7.28 -11.93
N LYS A 41 -7.84 8.25 -12.35
CA LYS A 41 -7.88 9.63 -11.82
C LYS A 41 -9.27 10.23 -11.78
N ASP A 42 -10.05 9.99 -12.81
CA ASP A 42 -11.39 10.58 -12.95
C ASP A 42 -12.39 10.02 -11.94
N ASP A 43 -12.12 8.83 -11.38
CA ASP A 43 -12.99 8.14 -10.44
C ASP A 43 -12.63 8.38 -8.96
N LEU A 44 -11.51 9.04 -8.67
CA LEU A 44 -11.00 9.18 -7.30
C LEU A 44 -11.97 9.90 -6.37
N LYS A 45 -12.62 10.97 -6.86
CA LYS A 45 -13.59 11.74 -6.07
C LYS A 45 -14.83 10.94 -5.71
N ASP A 46 -15.33 10.14 -6.64
CA ASP A 46 -16.52 9.30 -6.42
C ASP A 46 -16.22 8.19 -5.42
N PHE A 47 -15.03 7.60 -5.50
CA PHE A 47 -14.56 6.65 -4.49
C PHE A 47 -14.50 7.26 -3.11
N TYR A 48 -13.94 8.42 -2.99
CA TYR A 48 -13.82 9.13 -1.72
C TYR A 48 -15.20 9.30 -1.07
N LYS A 49 -16.19 9.79 -1.81
CA LYS A 49 -17.57 9.95 -1.33
C LYS A 49 -18.20 8.62 -0.90
N ASN A 50 -18.03 7.58 -1.69
CA ASN A 50 -18.61 6.26 -1.41
C ASN A 50 -18.00 5.66 -0.14
N LEU A 51 -16.71 5.81 0.07
CA LEU A 51 -16.03 5.29 1.26
C LEU A 51 -16.45 6.03 2.53
N THR A 52 -16.58 7.34 2.44
CA THR A 52 -17.05 8.16 3.58
C THR A 52 -18.45 7.74 4.01
N GLY A 53 -19.34 7.46 3.04
CA GLY A 53 -20.68 6.97 3.32
C GLY A 53 -20.75 5.52 3.82
N TYR A 54 -19.73 4.72 3.51
CA TYR A 54 -19.66 3.33 3.96
C TYR A 54 -19.33 3.19 5.46
N LEU A 55 -18.51 4.08 5.99
CA LEU A 55 -18.05 4.02 7.37
C LEU A 55 -19.18 4.40 8.34
N ASP A 56 -19.22 3.74 9.50
CA ASP A 56 -20.16 4.09 10.57
C ASP A 56 -19.79 5.45 11.16
N GLU A 57 -18.49 5.73 11.27
CA GLU A 57 -17.98 7.00 11.75
C GLU A 57 -16.66 7.30 11.02
N ALA A 58 -16.61 8.40 10.28
CA ALA A 58 -15.39 8.88 9.65
C ALA A 58 -14.63 9.77 10.63
N VAL A 59 -13.38 9.36 10.95
CA VAL A 59 -12.54 10.06 11.94
C VAL A 59 -11.61 11.05 11.28
N MET A 60 -11.06 10.71 10.12
CA MET A 60 -10.12 11.57 9.39
C MET A 60 -10.36 11.48 7.90
N GLU A 61 -10.44 12.63 7.26
CA GLU A 61 -10.61 12.75 5.83
C GLU A 61 -9.51 13.61 5.24
N GLY A 62 -8.97 13.17 4.12
CA GLY A 62 -7.98 13.91 3.35
C GLY A 62 -8.11 13.56 1.88
N ALA A 63 -7.38 14.24 1.01
CA ALA A 63 -7.49 14.05 -0.44
C ALA A 63 -7.20 12.61 -0.89
N LYS A 64 -6.43 11.85 -0.11
CA LYS A 64 -5.96 10.51 -0.48
C LYS A 64 -6.18 9.47 0.61
N LYS A 65 -6.76 9.85 1.74
CA LYS A 65 -6.93 8.95 2.88
C LYS A 65 -8.27 9.18 3.55
N VAL A 66 -8.98 8.09 3.83
CA VAL A 66 -10.19 8.09 4.64
C VAL A 66 -9.99 7.09 5.78
N SER A 67 -10.08 7.55 7.01
CA SER A 67 -10.00 6.70 8.19
C SER A 67 -11.31 6.78 8.96
N GLY A 68 -11.74 5.66 9.50
CA GLY A 68 -12.96 5.64 10.29
C GLY A 68 -13.22 4.29 10.92
N VAL A 69 -14.43 4.10 11.37
CA VAL A 69 -14.87 2.89 12.08
C VAL A 69 -15.97 2.20 11.30
N LYS A 70 -15.86 0.89 11.16
CA LYS A 70 -16.90 0.01 10.64
C LYS A 70 -16.99 -1.24 11.50
N ASN A 71 -18.20 -1.53 12.02
CA ASN A 71 -18.43 -2.68 12.89
C ASN A 71 -17.46 -2.72 14.09
N ALA A 72 -17.28 -1.58 14.76
CA ALA A 72 -16.40 -1.38 15.91
C ALA A 72 -14.90 -1.61 15.63
N ARG A 73 -14.48 -1.62 14.36
CA ARG A 73 -13.08 -1.77 13.97
C ARG A 73 -12.62 -0.57 13.15
N GLN A 74 -11.42 -0.08 13.44
CA GLN A 74 -10.83 0.99 12.65
C GLN A 74 -10.36 0.48 11.31
N ILE A 75 -10.72 1.20 10.26
CA ILE A 75 -10.32 0.92 8.89
C ILE A 75 -9.70 2.18 8.30
N ASP A 76 -8.54 2.03 7.69
CA ASP A 76 -7.83 3.08 6.98
C ASP A 76 -7.83 2.76 5.48
N PHE A 77 -8.48 3.62 4.71
CA PHE A 77 -8.45 3.53 3.25
C PHE A 77 -7.45 4.54 2.70
N ARG A 78 -6.57 4.09 1.84
CA ARG A 78 -5.73 4.94 1.02
C ARG A 78 -6.13 4.78 -0.44
N ILE A 79 -6.43 5.90 -1.09
CA ILE A 79 -6.89 5.93 -2.47
C ILE A 79 -5.82 6.60 -3.32
N VAL A 80 -5.43 5.95 -4.40
CA VAL A 80 -4.35 6.42 -5.26
C VAL A 80 -4.70 6.19 -6.72
N ASP A 81 -4.06 6.96 -7.62
CA ASP A 81 -4.07 6.66 -9.05
C ASP A 81 -3.60 5.22 -9.27
N ILE A 82 -4.31 4.50 -10.12
CA ILE A 82 -4.04 3.08 -10.40
C ILE A 82 -2.59 2.82 -10.83
N ASP A 83 -1.95 3.78 -11.47
CA ASP A 83 -0.54 3.66 -11.88
C ASP A 83 0.43 3.59 -10.71
N CYS A 84 0.05 4.11 -9.55
CA CYS A 84 0.83 4.10 -8.32
C CYS A 84 0.37 3.05 -7.31
N TYR A 85 -0.59 2.21 -7.69
CA TYR A 85 -1.20 1.24 -6.77
C TYR A 85 -0.19 0.29 -6.13
N GLU A 86 0.65 -0.34 -6.92
CA GLU A 86 1.57 -1.35 -6.41
C GLU A 86 2.67 -0.76 -5.55
N SER A 87 3.17 0.42 -5.87
CA SER A 87 4.19 1.09 -5.06
C SER A 87 3.63 1.58 -3.73
N LEU A 88 2.39 2.07 -3.71
CA LEU A 88 1.73 2.40 -2.46
C LEU A 88 1.44 1.13 -1.64
N LEU A 89 1.01 0.06 -2.27
CA LEU A 89 0.79 -1.22 -1.61
C LEU A 89 2.09 -1.74 -0.97
N PHE A 90 3.20 -1.68 -1.70
CA PHE A 90 4.52 -2.03 -1.19
C PHE A 90 4.88 -1.20 0.05
N HIS A 91 4.73 0.11 -0.03
CA HIS A 91 5.01 1.03 1.06
C HIS A 91 4.11 0.77 2.29
N ALA A 92 2.81 0.62 2.06
CA ALA A 92 1.83 0.44 3.14
C ALA A 92 1.88 -0.97 3.77
N THR A 93 2.42 -1.95 3.07
CA THR A 93 2.57 -3.31 3.61
C THR A 93 3.59 -3.35 4.75
N GLY A 94 4.71 -2.64 4.62
CA GLY A 94 5.75 -2.60 5.62
C GLY A 94 6.40 -3.97 5.90
N PRO A 95 6.83 -4.22 7.13
CA PRO A 95 6.76 -3.29 8.25
C PRO A 95 7.75 -2.11 8.12
N MET A 96 7.68 -1.16 9.03
CA MET A 96 8.52 0.05 8.98
C MET A 96 10.02 -0.30 8.85
N LYS A 97 10.47 -1.29 9.58
CA LYS A 97 11.85 -1.77 9.53
C LYS A 97 12.27 -2.22 8.11
N TRP A 98 11.39 -2.94 7.42
CA TRP A 98 11.58 -3.35 6.03
C TRP A 98 11.67 -2.12 5.10
N ASN A 99 10.75 -1.18 5.25
CA ASN A 99 10.76 0.03 4.43
C ASN A 99 12.04 0.84 4.61
N ILE A 100 12.51 1.00 5.83
CA ILE A 100 13.76 1.69 6.12
C ILE A 100 14.95 0.98 5.45
N GLY A 101 15.02 -0.34 5.56
CA GLY A 101 16.07 -1.14 4.92
C GLY A 101 16.05 -1.01 3.41
N MET A 102 14.89 -1.12 2.79
CA MET A 102 14.74 -0.98 1.33
C MET A 102 15.12 0.42 0.84
N ARG A 103 14.75 1.46 1.58
CA ARG A 103 15.12 2.83 1.23
C ARG A 103 16.63 3.07 1.34
N LYS A 104 17.27 2.49 2.35
CA LYS A 104 18.74 2.56 2.49
C LYS A 104 19.44 1.89 1.31
N ILE A 105 18.98 0.72 0.89
CA ILE A 105 19.53 0.04 -0.28
C ILE A 105 19.34 0.89 -1.54
N ALA A 106 18.15 1.47 -1.72
CA ALA A 106 17.89 2.34 -2.86
C ALA A 106 18.89 3.50 -2.91
N ILE A 107 19.12 4.18 -1.80
CA ILE A 107 20.09 5.27 -1.69
C ILE A 107 21.49 4.79 -2.04
N SER A 108 21.92 3.62 -1.55
CA SER A 108 23.23 3.07 -1.85
C SER A 108 23.45 2.75 -3.32
N LYS A 109 22.38 2.57 -4.07
CA LYS A 109 22.41 2.30 -5.53
C LYS A 109 22.05 3.53 -6.37
N ASN A 110 22.03 4.72 -5.77
CA ASN A 110 21.66 5.98 -6.41
C ASN A 110 20.19 6.02 -6.89
N PHE A 111 19.32 5.32 -6.18
CA PHE A 111 17.88 5.39 -6.38
C PHE A 111 17.20 6.13 -5.23
N MET A 112 15.95 6.51 -5.44
CA MET A 112 15.06 7.03 -4.43
C MET A 112 13.79 6.18 -4.43
N LEU A 113 13.44 5.61 -3.28
CA LEU A 113 12.22 4.81 -3.11
C LEU A 113 11.23 5.58 -2.23
N ASN A 114 10.02 5.74 -2.72
CA ASN A 114 8.92 6.34 -1.97
C ASN A 114 7.58 5.65 -2.30
N GLU A 115 6.48 6.17 -1.78
CA GLU A 115 5.14 5.62 -2.00
C GLU A 115 4.66 5.64 -3.46
N TYR A 116 5.30 6.45 -4.30
CA TYR A 116 4.96 6.57 -5.73
C TYR A 116 5.80 5.67 -6.64
N GLY A 117 6.87 5.09 -6.12
CA GLY A 117 7.72 4.18 -6.90
C GLY A 117 9.20 4.33 -6.63
N LEU A 118 9.96 3.75 -7.55
CA LEU A 118 11.42 3.83 -7.58
C LEU A 118 11.83 4.83 -8.64
N PHE A 119 12.71 5.75 -8.25
CA PHE A 119 13.20 6.84 -9.11
C PHE A 119 14.71 6.88 -9.14
N ASP A 120 15.28 7.39 -10.22
CA ASP A 120 16.67 7.77 -10.24
C ASP A 120 16.91 8.96 -9.30
N ARG A 121 17.88 8.85 -8.41
CA ARG A 121 18.11 9.85 -7.37
C ARG A 121 18.63 11.17 -7.93
N ILE A 122 19.39 11.13 -9.01
CA ILE A 122 20.03 12.31 -9.61
C ILE A 122 19.08 12.98 -10.61
N THR A 123 18.58 12.23 -11.58
CA THR A 123 17.72 12.75 -12.65
C THR A 123 16.28 12.92 -12.24
N LYS A 124 15.84 12.26 -11.16
CA LYS A 124 14.44 12.17 -10.71
C LYS A 124 13.52 11.44 -11.68
N ASN A 125 14.06 10.77 -12.69
CA ASN A 125 13.28 9.98 -13.63
C ASN A 125 12.64 8.78 -12.94
N HIS A 126 11.38 8.54 -13.25
CA HIS A 126 10.65 7.37 -12.77
C HIS A 126 11.19 6.10 -13.44
N ILE A 127 11.46 5.08 -12.62
CA ILE A 127 11.97 3.79 -13.10
C ILE A 127 10.86 2.77 -13.14
N THR A 128 10.20 2.53 -11.99
CA THR A 128 9.09 1.58 -11.91
C THR A 128 8.24 1.85 -10.67
N SER A 129 6.96 1.48 -10.77
CA SER A 129 6.03 1.44 -9.63
C SER A 129 5.56 0.01 -9.32
N ASP A 130 6.11 -0.98 -9.99
CA ASP A 130 5.78 -2.40 -9.79
C ASP A 130 6.52 -2.96 -8.57
N GLU A 131 5.78 -3.57 -7.65
CA GLU A 131 6.32 -4.09 -6.40
C GLU A 131 7.40 -5.15 -6.61
N LYS A 132 7.16 -6.10 -7.51
CA LYS A 132 8.11 -7.18 -7.79
C LYS A 132 9.37 -6.65 -8.45
N GLU A 133 9.22 -5.71 -9.35
CA GLU A 133 10.34 -5.10 -10.05
C GLU A 133 11.20 -4.24 -9.13
N ILE A 134 10.58 -3.48 -8.22
CA ILE A 134 11.29 -2.73 -7.18
C ILE A 134 12.19 -3.68 -6.36
N MET A 135 11.62 -4.78 -5.87
CA MET A 135 12.39 -5.75 -5.09
C MET A 135 13.49 -6.42 -5.90
N LYS A 136 13.21 -6.77 -7.16
CA LYS A 136 14.20 -7.37 -8.04
C LYS A 136 15.39 -6.44 -8.28
N ILE A 137 15.14 -5.17 -8.51
CA ILE A 137 16.20 -4.17 -8.71
C ILE A 137 17.03 -3.96 -7.45
N LEU A 138 16.37 -3.86 -6.28
CA LEU A 138 17.06 -3.52 -5.04
C LEU A 138 17.73 -4.71 -4.36
N ILE A 139 17.08 -5.87 -4.32
CA ILE A 139 17.57 -7.05 -3.59
C ILE A 139 17.66 -8.32 -4.42
N GLY A 140 17.34 -8.26 -5.72
CA GLY A 140 17.49 -9.37 -6.65
C GLY A 140 16.42 -10.46 -6.56
N LYS A 141 15.41 -10.31 -5.73
CA LYS A 141 14.35 -11.32 -5.52
C LYS A 141 13.08 -10.70 -4.96
N TYR A 142 11.97 -11.42 -5.13
CA TYR A 142 10.71 -11.11 -4.47
C TYR A 142 10.69 -11.73 -3.07
N VAL A 143 10.24 -10.96 -2.08
CA VAL A 143 10.01 -11.44 -0.72
C VAL A 143 8.53 -11.32 -0.40
N GLU A 144 7.93 -12.43 0.01
CA GLU A 144 6.52 -12.46 0.38
C GLU A 144 6.23 -11.51 1.56
N PRO A 145 5.04 -10.89 1.61
CA PRO A 145 4.71 -9.97 2.71
C PRO A 145 4.93 -10.55 4.11
N CYS A 146 4.56 -11.82 4.33
CA CYS A 146 4.71 -12.48 5.63
C CYS A 146 6.16 -12.73 6.03
N GLU A 147 7.10 -12.68 5.12
CA GLU A 147 8.53 -12.90 5.37
C GLU A 147 9.29 -11.60 5.60
N ARG A 148 8.70 -10.45 5.31
CA ARG A 148 9.38 -9.15 5.37
C ARG A 148 9.76 -8.73 6.78
N GLU A 149 9.02 -9.15 7.79
CA GLU A 149 9.33 -8.89 9.21
C GLU A 149 10.65 -9.54 9.65
N PHE A 150 11.02 -10.64 9.03
CA PHE A 150 12.15 -11.47 9.37
C PHE A 150 13.32 -11.34 8.40
N TYR A 151 13.18 -10.50 7.39
CA TYR A 151 14.21 -10.31 6.38
C TYR A 151 15.45 -9.67 6.97
N LYS A 152 16.61 -10.24 6.66
CA LYS A 152 17.92 -9.73 7.08
C LYS A 152 18.61 -9.06 5.90
N PHE A 153 18.78 -7.76 6.03
CA PHE A 153 19.46 -6.95 5.03
C PHE A 153 20.98 -7.17 5.02
#